data_ea4ec1a354c14d029a52135740b38e23
#
_entry.id   ea4ec1a354c14d029a52135740b38e23
#
_cell.length_a   1.000
_cell.length_b   1.000
_cell.length_c   1.000
_cell.angle_alpha   90.00
_cell.angle_beta   90.00
_cell.angle_gamma   90.00
#
_symmetry.space_group_name_H-M   'P 1'
#
loop_
_entity.id
_entity.type
_entity.pdbx_description
1 polymer ?
#
loop_
_entity_poly.entity_id
_entity_poly.type
_entity_poly.pdbx_seq_one_letter_code
_entity_poly.pdbx_strand_id
1 'polypeptide(L)'
;MKPKNNKIQIASFDDTTVVGINSALVDYKLACSINNKLSLDLARYDDLVFEGAPFSFFYYTAGENYNVYNLVSLVCKDKVLFPFKPRLDYLFLIQNTLSPERQINIMRSLREVEGIAHAFVLEKDKNLRQVLETIADCEQQMINKKKKQNDINTIREKMRKQEEELVALRAQSS
;
A
#
# COMPACT_ATOMS: atom_id res chain seq x y z
N MET A 1 19.78 -17.21 -22.67
CA MET A 1 19.63 -16.89 -21.24
C MET A 1 18.18 -16.51 -20.97
N LYS A 2 17.44 -17.31 -20.22
CA LYS A 2 16.08 -16.98 -19.80
C LYS A 2 16.15 -15.87 -18.73
N PRO A 3 15.32 -14.83 -18.79
CA PRO A 3 15.28 -13.81 -17.75
C PRO A 3 14.90 -14.49 -16.42
N LYS A 4 15.73 -14.33 -15.40
CA LYS A 4 15.36 -14.71 -14.03
C LYS A 4 14.17 -13.83 -13.65
N ASN A 5 12.99 -14.45 -13.56
CA ASN A 5 11.85 -13.85 -12.88
C ASN A 5 12.27 -13.62 -11.42
N ASN A 6 12.66 -12.41 -11.10
CA ASN A 6 12.69 -11.94 -9.72
C ASN A 6 11.21 -11.83 -9.29
N LYS A 7 10.60 -12.95 -8.92
CA LYS A 7 9.45 -12.93 -8.05
C LYS A 7 9.97 -12.31 -6.75
N ILE A 8 9.60 -11.06 -6.49
CA ILE A 8 9.67 -10.51 -5.16
C ILE A 8 8.89 -11.51 -4.32
N GLN A 9 9.57 -12.22 -3.42
CA GLN A 9 8.89 -13.08 -2.46
C GLN A 9 8.09 -12.11 -1.60
N ILE A 10 6.80 -12.03 -1.90
CA ILE A 10 5.83 -11.43 -1.00
C ILE A 10 6.03 -12.17 0.31
N ALA A 11 6.33 -11.42 1.38
CA ALA A 11 6.47 -11.98 2.72
C ALA A 11 5.35 -13.00 2.92
N SER A 12 5.69 -14.18 3.40
CA SER A 12 4.72 -15.25 3.59
C SER A 12 3.48 -14.67 4.26
N PHE A 13 2.29 -14.84 3.67
CA PHE A 13 1.05 -14.34 4.29
C PHE A 13 0.86 -14.91 5.69
N ASP A 14 1.59 -15.97 6.03
CA ASP A 14 1.57 -16.60 7.34
C ASP A 14 2.13 -15.68 8.43
N ASP A 15 3.03 -14.75 8.09
CA ASP A 15 3.63 -13.77 9.00
C ASP A 15 2.90 -12.41 8.99
N THR A 16 1.80 -12.29 8.27
CA THR A 16 1.02 -11.04 8.19
C THR A 16 -0.14 -11.08 9.15
N THR A 17 -0.25 -10.10 10.05
CA THR A 17 -1.46 -9.87 10.84
C THR A 17 -2.40 -8.97 10.04
N VAL A 18 -3.65 -9.39 9.91
CA VAL A 18 -4.68 -8.65 9.17
C VAL A 18 -5.78 -8.22 10.13
N VAL A 19 -6.02 -6.91 10.19
CA VAL A 19 -7.07 -6.33 11.01
C VAL A 19 -8.15 -5.77 10.11
N GLY A 20 -9.37 -6.25 10.29
CA GLY A 20 -10.57 -5.68 9.68
C GLY A 20 -11.05 -4.49 10.49
N ILE A 21 -11.37 -3.38 9.83
CA ILE A 21 -11.82 -2.14 10.47
C ILE A 21 -13.14 -1.69 9.86
N ASN A 22 -14.10 -1.37 10.74
CA ASN A 22 -15.29 -0.59 10.40
C ASN A 22 -15.10 0.82 10.94
N SER A 23 -15.19 1.80 10.06
CA SER A 23 -15.00 3.21 10.43
C SER A 23 -15.83 4.12 9.54
N ALA A 24 -16.43 5.14 10.15
CA ALA A 24 -17.10 6.24 9.44
C ALA A 24 -16.11 7.31 8.95
N LEU A 25 -14.84 7.22 9.35
CA LEU A 25 -13.81 8.16 8.91
C LEU A 25 -13.45 7.90 7.44
N VAL A 26 -13.22 8.98 6.70
CA VAL A 26 -12.62 8.89 5.38
C VAL A 26 -11.15 8.47 5.51
N ASP A 27 -10.60 7.90 4.46
CA ASP A 27 -9.30 7.22 4.40
C ASP A 27 -8.13 8.01 5.03
N TYR A 28 -7.94 9.28 4.63
CA TYR A 28 -6.84 10.12 5.15
C TYR A 28 -7.02 10.48 6.63
N LYS A 29 -8.27 10.66 7.10
CA LYS A 29 -8.54 10.92 8.53
C LYS A 29 -8.27 9.68 9.36
N LEU A 30 -8.68 8.52 8.87
CA LEU A 30 -8.39 7.25 9.53
C LEU A 30 -6.88 7.01 9.61
N ALA A 31 -6.15 7.19 8.51
CA ALA A 31 -4.69 7.06 8.50
C ALA A 31 -4.02 8.02 9.49
N CYS A 32 -4.43 9.29 9.53
CA CYS A 32 -3.92 10.27 10.49
C CYS A 32 -4.20 9.87 11.94
N SER A 33 -5.41 9.38 12.24
CA SER A 33 -5.78 8.95 13.60
C SER A 33 -4.98 7.71 14.03
N ILE A 34 -4.76 6.76 13.13
CA ILE A 34 -3.92 5.58 13.37
C ILE A 34 -2.46 6.02 13.60
N ASN A 35 -1.93 6.93 12.78
CA ASN A 35 -0.58 7.47 12.92
C ASN A 35 -0.36 8.06 14.31
N ASN A 36 -1.27 8.92 14.76
CA ASN A 36 -1.20 9.55 16.07
C ASN A 36 -1.27 8.52 17.20
N LYS A 37 -2.13 7.51 17.07
CA LYS A 37 -2.36 6.54 18.14
C LYS A 37 -1.26 5.49 18.26
N LEU A 38 -0.70 5.06 17.12
CA LEU A 38 0.32 4.01 17.06
C LEU A 38 1.74 4.55 16.85
N SER A 39 1.92 5.87 16.76
CA SER A 39 3.20 6.53 16.43
C SER A 39 3.80 5.99 15.11
N LEU A 40 2.95 5.90 14.09
CA LEU A 40 3.32 5.51 12.73
C LEU A 40 3.36 6.74 11.83
N ASP A 41 3.83 6.54 10.59
CA ASP A 41 3.81 7.57 9.55
C ASP A 41 3.26 6.96 8.24
N LEU A 42 2.03 6.42 8.31
CA LEU A 42 1.30 5.94 7.14
C LEU A 42 1.13 7.09 6.15
N ALA A 43 1.84 7.04 5.06
CA ALA A 43 1.73 7.99 3.97
C ALA A 43 0.89 7.41 2.84
N ARG A 44 0.09 8.28 2.19
CA ARG A 44 -0.66 7.85 1.02
C ARG A 44 0.31 7.48 -0.09
N TYR A 45 0.10 6.31 -0.65
CA TYR A 45 0.75 5.83 -1.86
C TYR A 45 -0.21 5.96 -3.05
N ASP A 46 0.17 5.45 -4.23
CA ASP A 46 -0.77 5.38 -5.35
C ASP A 46 -1.93 4.45 -5.00
N ASP A 47 -3.10 4.73 -5.56
CA ASP A 47 -4.26 3.88 -5.33
C ASP A 47 -4.09 2.50 -5.96
N LEU A 48 -4.55 1.47 -5.26
CA LEU A 48 -4.69 0.14 -5.83
C LEU A 48 -5.83 0.15 -6.85
N VAL A 49 -5.54 -0.21 -8.09
CA VAL A 49 -6.58 -0.27 -9.13
C VAL A 49 -7.05 -1.71 -9.30
N PHE A 50 -8.29 -1.96 -8.94
CA PHE A 50 -8.96 -3.25 -9.12
C PHE A 50 -10.25 -3.07 -9.91
N GLU A 51 -10.43 -3.83 -10.98
CA GLU A 51 -11.58 -3.70 -11.91
C GLU A 51 -11.90 -2.24 -12.32
N GLY A 52 -10.83 -1.45 -12.53
CA GLY A 52 -10.93 -0.07 -12.93
C GLY A 52 -11.35 0.91 -11.82
N ALA A 53 -11.51 0.46 -10.57
CA ALA A 53 -11.77 1.32 -9.43
C ALA A 53 -10.50 1.56 -8.61
N PRO A 54 -10.24 2.82 -8.19
CA PRO A 54 -9.11 3.15 -7.34
C PRO A 54 -9.48 2.97 -5.87
N PHE A 55 -8.73 2.17 -5.14
CA PHE A 55 -8.85 1.98 -3.70
C PHE A 55 -7.67 2.62 -2.99
N SER A 56 -7.91 3.43 -1.98
CA SER A 56 -6.86 4.14 -1.25
C SER A 56 -5.91 3.15 -0.58
N PHE A 57 -4.62 3.41 -0.74
CA PHE A 57 -3.54 2.61 -0.17
C PHE A 57 -2.55 3.50 0.55
N PHE A 58 -2.29 3.19 1.82
CA PHE A 58 -1.29 3.86 2.64
C PHE A 58 -0.23 2.86 3.07
N TYR A 59 0.99 3.33 3.19
CA TYR A 59 2.16 2.50 3.46
C TYR A 59 3.07 3.18 4.47
N TYR A 60 3.67 2.39 5.37
CA TYR A 60 4.74 2.81 6.25
C TYR A 60 5.66 1.65 6.62
N THR A 61 6.94 1.92 6.66
CA THR A 61 7.96 1.07 7.28
C THR A 61 9.04 1.92 7.93
N ALA A 62 9.53 1.50 9.09
CA ALA A 62 10.67 2.14 9.76
C ALA A 62 12.03 1.67 9.22
N GLY A 63 12.06 0.67 8.32
CA GLY A 63 13.27 0.10 7.73
C GLY A 63 13.14 -1.39 7.41
N GLU A 64 14.19 -1.97 6.82
CA GLU A 64 14.16 -3.34 6.29
C GLU A 64 13.87 -4.44 7.32
N ASN A 65 14.26 -4.23 8.59
CA ASN A 65 14.06 -5.21 9.67
C ASN A 65 12.84 -4.91 10.55
N TYR A 66 12.00 -3.95 10.16
CA TYR A 66 10.83 -3.56 10.92
C TYR A 66 9.54 -4.06 10.28
N ASN A 67 8.45 -3.98 11.04
CA ASN A 67 7.15 -4.28 10.48
C ASN A 67 6.80 -3.29 9.36
N VAL A 68 6.15 -3.80 8.33
CA VAL A 68 5.52 -3.00 7.27
C VAL A 68 4.05 -2.87 7.59
N TYR A 69 3.52 -1.67 7.51
CA TYR A 69 2.14 -1.35 7.79
C TYR A 69 1.46 -0.85 6.52
N ASN A 70 0.31 -1.41 6.22
CA ASN A 70 -0.52 -0.95 5.10
C ASN A 70 -1.95 -0.72 5.58
N LEU A 71 -2.57 0.37 5.13
CA LEU A 71 -3.99 0.60 5.29
C LEU A 71 -4.62 0.65 3.91
N VAL A 72 -5.59 -0.22 3.69
CA VAL A 72 -6.26 -0.40 2.39
C VAL A 72 -7.73 -0.11 2.55
N SER A 73 -8.29 0.78 1.75
CA SER A 73 -9.73 0.96 1.65
C SER A 73 -10.36 -0.21 0.91
N LEU A 74 -11.45 -0.75 1.45
CA LEU A 74 -12.23 -1.81 0.81
C LEU A 74 -13.41 -1.27 0.01
N VAL A 75 -13.69 0.02 0.12
CA VAL A 75 -14.84 0.66 -0.53
C VAL A 75 -14.37 1.87 -1.31
N CYS A 76 -14.80 1.96 -2.57
CA CYS A 76 -14.61 3.12 -3.42
C CYS A 76 -15.92 3.43 -4.14
N LYS A 77 -16.63 4.49 -3.71
CA LYS A 77 -17.98 4.83 -4.18
C LYS A 77 -18.93 3.62 -4.04
N ASP A 78 -19.44 3.12 -5.16
CA ASP A 78 -20.38 1.99 -5.20
C ASP A 78 -19.67 0.62 -5.35
N LYS A 79 -18.34 0.63 -5.47
CA LYS A 79 -17.54 -0.58 -5.64
C LYS A 79 -16.92 -1.04 -4.33
N VAL A 80 -16.90 -2.34 -4.13
CA VAL A 80 -16.30 -3.01 -2.98
C VAL A 80 -15.17 -3.89 -3.49
N LEU A 81 -13.96 -3.74 -2.93
CA LEU A 81 -12.82 -4.56 -3.30
C LEU A 81 -13.07 -6.03 -2.98
N PHE A 82 -13.62 -6.31 -1.78
CA PHE A 82 -14.06 -7.64 -1.37
C PHE A 82 -15.29 -7.56 -0.45
N PRO A 83 -16.27 -8.44 -0.66
CA PRO A 83 -17.49 -8.50 0.14
C PRO A 83 -17.27 -9.32 1.41
N PHE A 84 -16.71 -8.71 2.46
CA PHE A 84 -16.63 -9.34 3.79
C PHE A 84 -18.00 -9.42 4.47
N LYS A 85 -18.17 -10.45 5.32
CA LYS A 85 -19.33 -10.60 6.20
C LYS A 85 -18.85 -10.82 7.65
N PRO A 86 -19.06 -9.86 8.58
CA PRO A 86 -19.69 -8.55 8.37
C PRO A 86 -18.90 -7.65 7.41
N ARG A 87 -19.58 -6.65 6.84
CA ARG A 87 -18.93 -5.68 5.93
C ARG A 87 -17.81 -4.95 6.66
N LEU A 88 -16.68 -4.80 5.98
CA LEU A 88 -15.53 -4.03 6.42
C LEU A 88 -15.33 -2.83 5.50
N ASP A 89 -14.80 -1.74 6.06
CA ASP A 89 -14.49 -0.53 5.29
C ASP A 89 -13.00 -0.45 4.95
N TYR A 90 -12.13 -1.01 5.82
CA TYR A 90 -10.68 -1.01 5.65
C TYR A 90 -10.05 -2.32 6.11
N LEU A 91 -8.88 -2.63 5.53
CA LEU A 91 -7.93 -3.60 6.06
C LEU A 91 -6.67 -2.87 6.54
N PHE A 92 -6.22 -3.20 7.75
CA PHE A 92 -4.93 -2.78 8.26
C PHE A 92 -4.03 -4.01 8.32
N LEU A 93 -3.00 -4.02 7.48
CA LEU A 93 -2.07 -5.14 7.32
C LEU A 93 -0.79 -4.82 8.07
N ILE A 94 -0.29 -5.77 8.84
CA ILE A 94 0.99 -5.66 9.54
C ILE A 94 1.82 -6.87 9.11
N GLN A 95 2.80 -6.62 8.25
CA GLN A 95 3.69 -7.65 7.75
C GLN A 95 4.85 -7.85 8.73
N ASN A 96 5.43 -9.04 8.70
CA ASN A 96 6.36 -9.60 9.65
C ASN A 96 5.72 -9.94 11.00
N THR A 97 6.31 -10.95 11.65
CA THR A 97 5.77 -11.53 12.88
C THR A 97 5.67 -10.49 13.99
N LEU A 98 4.49 -10.39 14.59
CA LEU A 98 4.26 -9.59 15.78
C LEU A 98 4.34 -10.49 17.03
N SER A 99 4.94 -9.96 18.11
CA SER A 99 4.76 -10.61 19.42
C SER A 99 3.30 -10.50 19.85
N PRO A 100 2.77 -11.50 20.59
CA PRO A 100 1.39 -11.47 21.08
C PRO A 100 1.07 -10.20 21.88
N GLU A 101 2.00 -9.74 22.71
CA GLU A 101 1.86 -8.53 23.51
C GLU A 101 1.71 -7.28 22.61
N ARG A 102 2.54 -7.16 21.59
CA ARG A 102 2.47 -6.04 20.64
C ARG A 102 1.17 -6.06 19.85
N GLN A 103 0.70 -7.24 19.46
CA GLN A 103 -0.59 -7.38 18.79
C GLN A 103 -1.75 -6.90 19.69
N ILE A 104 -1.76 -7.30 20.97
CA ILE A 104 -2.77 -6.86 21.94
C ILE A 104 -2.74 -5.34 22.09
N ASN A 105 -1.56 -4.74 22.21
CA ASN A 105 -1.40 -3.29 22.36
C ASN A 105 -1.89 -2.53 21.13
N ILE A 106 -1.55 -2.99 19.93
CA ILE A 106 -2.04 -2.41 18.66
C ILE A 106 -3.57 -2.49 18.61
N MET A 107 -4.14 -3.65 18.92
CA MET A 107 -5.60 -3.85 18.90
C MET A 107 -6.33 -2.95 19.90
N ARG A 108 -5.77 -2.78 21.11
CA ARG A 108 -6.30 -1.86 22.11
C ARG A 108 -6.28 -0.43 21.59
N SER A 109 -5.14 0.01 21.08
CA SER A 109 -4.96 1.36 20.55
C SER A 109 -5.89 1.65 19.36
N LEU A 110 -6.07 0.70 18.44
CA LEU A 110 -7.01 0.87 17.33
C LEU A 110 -8.46 1.03 17.79
N ARG A 111 -8.88 0.27 18.81
CA ARG A 111 -10.25 0.36 19.37
C ARG A 111 -10.52 1.67 20.12
N GLU A 112 -9.46 2.36 20.55
CA GLU A 112 -9.54 3.68 21.19
C GLU A 112 -9.51 4.85 20.19
N VAL A 113 -9.34 4.58 18.90
CA VAL A 113 -9.40 5.64 17.87
C VAL A 113 -10.85 6.07 17.70
N GLU A 114 -11.10 7.35 17.94
CA GLU A 114 -12.43 7.93 17.69
C GLU A 114 -12.79 7.79 16.20
N GLY A 115 -13.99 7.27 15.94
CA GLY A 115 -14.49 7.00 14.59
C GLY A 115 -14.22 5.58 14.07
N ILE A 116 -13.49 4.73 14.80
CA ILE A 116 -13.45 3.29 14.58
C ILE A 116 -14.59 2.64 15.40
N ALA A 117 -15.57 2.08 14.72
CA ALA A 117 -16.67 1.38 15.39
C ALA A 117 -16.23 -0.02 15.83
N HIS A 118 -15.51 -0.74 14.96
CA HIS A 118 -15.01 -2.08 15.23
C HIS A 118 -13.63 -2.28 14.62
N ALA A 119 -12.75 -2.96 15.37
CA ALA A 119 -11.46 -3.45 14.89
C ALA A 119 -11.23 -4.87 15.45
N PHE A 120 -10.93 -5.84 14.59
CA PHE A 120 -10.66 -7.21 14.98
C PHE A 120 -9.69 -7.90 14.02
N VAL A 121 -8.92 -8.83 14.55
CA VAL A 121 -7.99 -9.63 13.75
C VAL A 121 -8.80 -10.64 12.94
N LEU A 122 -8.52 -10.71 11.65
CA LEU A 122 -9.15 -11.68 10.76
C LEU A 122 -8.43 -13.02 10.83
N GLU A 123 -9.21 -14.10 10.83
CA GLU A 123 -8.67 -15.44 10.69
C GLU A 123 -8.13 -15.67 9.27
N LYS A 124 -6.99 -16.35 9.18
CA LYS A 124 -6.32 -16.64 7.91
C LYS A 124 -6.99 -17.82 7.20
N ASP A 125 -8.20 -17.59 6.74
CA ASP A 125 -8.91 -18.53 5.90
C ASP A 125 -8.50 -18.45 4.42
N LYS A 126 -9.06 -19.31 3.61
CA LYS A 126 -8.79 -19.36 2.17
C LYS A 126 -9.25 -18.08 1.45
N ASN A 127 -10.35 -17.47 1.92
CA ASN A 127 -10.90 -16.26 1.31
C ASN A 127 -9.98 -15.07 1.58
N LEU A 128 -9.51 -14.91 2.83
CA LEU A 128 -8.57 -13.85 3.18
C LEU A 128 -7.25 -13.99 2.40
N ARG A 129 -6.76 -15.21 2.19
CA ARG A 129 -5.59 -15.45 1.35
C ARG A 129 -5.78 -14.90 -0.06
N GLN A 130 -6.90 -15.18 -0.68
CA GLN A 130 -7.22 -14.69 -2.03
C GLN A 130 -7.27 -13.14 -2.06
N VAL A 131 -7.82 -12.51 -1.01
CA VAL A 131 -7.82 -11.05 -0.86
C VAL A 131 -6.41 -10.50 -0.82
N LEU A 132 -5.54 -11.08 0.01
CA LEU A 132 -4.15 -10.65 0.16
C LEU A 132 -3.36 -10.84 -1.14
N GLU A 133 -3.54 -11.93 -1.85
CA GLU A 133 -2.94 -12.17 -3.16
C GLU A 133 -3.37 -11.09 -4.17
N THR A 134 -4.65 -10.74 -4.21
CA THR A 134 -5.14 -9.68 -5.10
C THR A 134 -4.58 -8.31 -4.74
N ILE A 135 -4.49 -7.97 -3.45
CA ILE A 135 -3.86 -6.72 -3.00
C ILE A 135 -2.38 -6.69 -3.44
N ALA A 136 -1.67 -7.78 -3.24
CA ALA A 136 -0.27 -7.90 -3.64
C ALA A 136 -0.07 -7.77 -5.15
N ASP A 137 -0.93 -8.37 -5.96
CA ASP A 137 -0.90 -8.25 -7.42
C ASP A 137 -1.15 -6.80 -7.86
N CYS A 138 -2.13 -6.10 -7.26
CA CYS A 138 -2.39 -4.70 -7.52
C CYS A 138 -1.21 -3.81 -7.12
N GLU A 139 -0.59 -4.06 -5.96
CA GLU A 139 0.60 -3.36 -5.50
C GLU A 139 1.77 -3.56 -6.47
N GLN A 140 2.00 -4.79 -6.93
CA GLN A 140 3.05 -5.09 -7.89
C GLN A 140 2.82 -4.39 -9.24
N GLN A 141 1.58 -4.32 -9.71
CA GLN A 141 1.24 -3.57 -10.93
C GLN A 141 1.52 -2.08 -10.77
N MET A 142 1.19 -1.50 -9.62
CA MET A 142 1.44 -0.12 -9.28
C MET A 142 2.94 0.20 -9.28
N ILE A 143 3.77 -0.63 -8.64
CA ILE A 143 5.23 -0.51 -8.62
C ILE A 143 5.80 -0.58 -10.04
N ASN A 144 5.33 -1.51 -10.86
CA ASN A 144 5.78 -1.67 -12.24
C ASN A 144 5.43 -0.45 -13.10
N LYS A 145 4.24 0.15 -12.91
CA LYS A 145 3.85 1.39 -13.61
C LYS A 145 4.77 2.55 -13.22
N LYS A 146 5.09 2.71 -11.94
CA LYS A 146 6.02 3.76 -11.48
C LYS A 146 7.41 3.59 -12.07
N LYS A 147 7.95 2.37 -12.08
CA LYS A 147 9.26 2.10 -12.70
C LYS A 147 9.28 2.50 -14.16
N LYS A 148 8.28 2.08 -14.94
CA LYS A 148 8.18 2.47 -16.37
C LYS A 148 8.09 3.98 -16.55
N GLN A 149 7.33 4.68 -15.72
CA GLN A 149 7.19 6.12 -15.81
C GLN A 149 8.51 6.85 -15.47
N ASN A 150 9.24 6.38 -14.48
CA ASN A 150 10.55 6.92 -14.12
C ASN A 150 11.58 6.71 -15.25
N ASP A 151 11.59 5.52 -15.88
CA ASP A 151 12.45 5.22 -17.01
C ASP A 151 12.16 6.17 -18.20
N ILE A 152 10.87 6.39 -18.51
CA ILE A 152 10.46 7.34 -19.56
C ILE A 152 10.90 8.76 -19.23
N ASN A 153 10.73 9.21 -17.99
CA ASN A 153 11.14 10.55 -17.57
C ASN A 153 12.66 10.72 -17.67
N THR A 154 13.43 9.73 -17.26
CA THR A 154 14.89 9.72 -17.38
C THR A 154 15.35 9.81 -18.84
N ILE A 155 14.69 9.10 -19.76
CA ILE A 155 14.98 9.15 -21.20
C ILE A 155 14.66 10.56 -21.74
N ARG A 156 13.50 11.12 -21.37
CA ARG A 156 13.11 12.48 -21.81
C ARG A 156 14.11 13.55 -21.34
N GLU A 157 14.57 13.46 -20.11
CA GLU A 157 15.58 14.39 -19.58
C GLU A 157 16.91 14.28 -20.32
N LYS A 158 17.35 13.07 -20.65
CA LYS A 158 18.57 12.86 -21.45
C LYS A 158 18.43 13.45 -22.86
N MET A 159 17.32 13.23 -23.53
CA MET A 159 17.04 13.79 -24.85
C MET A 159 17.03 15.32 -24.81
N ARG A 160 16.36 15.93 -23.81
CA ARG A 160 16.35 17.40 -23.68
C ARG A 160 17.75 17.96 -23.49
N LYS A 161 18.60 17.35 -22.67
CA LYS A 161 20.00 17.79 -22.50
C LYS A 161 20.82 17.70 -23.79
N GLN A 162 20.63 16.62 -24.55
CA GLN A 162 21.30 16.47 -25.85
C GLN A 162 20.86 17.53 -26.87
N GLU A 163 19.57 17.87 -26.90
CA GLU A 163 19.04 18.94 -27.74
C GLU A 163 19.62 20.31 -27.34
N GLU A 164 19.67 20.60 -26.04
CA GLU A 164 20.28 21.84 -25.51
C GLU A 164 21.76 21.96 -25.87
N GLU A 165 22.54 20.86 -25.76
CA GLU A 165 23.95 20.81 -26.18
C GLU A 165 24.13 21.03 -27.69
N LEU A 166 23.28 20.43 -28.51
CA LEU A 166 23.30 20.60 -29.96
C LEU A 166 22.98 22.04 -30.38
N VAL A 167 22.02 22.68 -29.72
CA VAL A 167 21.68 24.09 -29.95
C VAL A 167 22.86 24.99 -29.57
N ALA A 168 23.47 24.74 -28.40
CA ALA A 168 24.63 25.51 -27.95
C ALA A 168 25.83 25.38 -28.91
N LEU A 169 26.11 24.18 -29.42
CA LEU A 169 27.18 23.96 -30.42
C LEU A 169 26.93 24.69 -31.76
N ARG A 170 25.65 24.72 -32.20
CA ARG A 170 25.30 25.47 -33.43
C ARG A 170 25.43 26.97 -33.25
N ALA A 171 25.12 27.49 -32.06
CA ALA A 171 25.28 28.92 -31.77
C ALA A 171 26.75 29.37 -31.69
N GLN A 172 27.70 28.48 -31.39
CA GLN A 172 29.14 28.77 -31.35
C GLN A 172 29.80 28.68 -32.72
N SER A 173 29.14 28.08 -33.70
CA SER A 173 29.68 27.90 -35.08
C SER A 173 29.12 28.91 -36.10
N SER A 174 28.34 29.86 -35.64
CA SER A 174 27.79 30.98 -36.42
C SER A 174 28.44 32.30 -36.03
#